data_c2db2066100b5596038e3edc5cbe2552
#
_entry.id   c2db2066100b5596038e3edc5cbe2552
#
_cell.length_a   1.000
_cell.length_b   1.000
_cell.length_c   1.000
_cell.angle_alpha   90.00
_cell.angle_beta   90.00
_cell.angle_gamma   90.00
#
_symmetry.space_group_name_H-M   'P 1'
#
loop_
_entity.id
_entity.type
_entity.pdbx_description
1 polymer ?
#
loop_
_entity_poly.entity_id
_entity_poly.type
_entity_poly.pdbx_seq_one_letter_code
_entity_poly.pdbx_strand_id
1 'polypeptide(L)'
;RRSSDLEPRDLETSPFAKNELEYLKLVSERMLSDTQDLYNGWLKGLGTSDVPSSYAEAMKKHDGSAYSIGNVYQAIELMLNGNNGMAGISNEVGSAKITDPVTAWNGSNKDATDPNNPGVLAVESWYSWNSLDDYKNNIVSIKNAYFGGRDLDEESASESSLHALTKMINPTLDSLMVVQIDKTIDAINAIGYPFRNNLGDTEHINTATEACADLTTGLGVVKSKFTN
;
A
#
# COMPACT_ATOMS: atom_id res chain seq x y z
N ARG A 1 20.01 -11.09 -9.54
CA ARG A 1 19.92 -11.91 -10.77
C ARG A 1 18.71 -11.41 -11.52
N ARG A 2 18.85 -11.08 -12.81
CA ARG A 2 17.70 -10.75 -13.67
C ARG A 2 16.78 -11.96 -13.73
N SER A 3 15.47 -11.78 -13.80
CA SER A 3 14.55 -12.92 -14.06
C SER A 3 14.91 -13.63 -15.38
N SER A 4 15.51 -12.90 -16.34
CA SER A 4 16.10 -13.43 -17.56
C SER A 4 17.38 -14.24 -17.36
N ASP A 5 18.03 -14.16 -16.19
CA ASP A 5 19.25 -14.89 -15.85
C ASP A 5 18.93 -16.20 -15.09
N LEU A 6 17.66 -16.45 -14.81
CA LEU A 6 17.20 -17.73 -14.33
C LEU A 6 17.07 -18.64 -15.55
N GLU A 7 18.10 -19.43 -15.81
CA GLU A 7 17.96 -20.57 -16.73
C GLU A 7 16.69 -21.35 -16.35
N PRO A 8 15.85 -21.70 -17.33
CA PRO A 8 14.71 -22.56 -17.09
C PRO A 8 15.20 -23.79 -16.33
N ARG A 9 14.74 -23.95 -15.06
CA ARG A 9 15.10 -25.14 -14.29
C ARG A 9 14.38 -26.33 -14.89
N ASP A 10 15.14 -27.29 -15.33
CA ASP A 10 14.60 -28.59 -15.68
C ASP A 10 14.10 -29.27 -14.40
N LEU A 11 12.78 -29.36 -14.26
CA LEU A 11 12.12 -29.96 -13.12
C LEU A 11 12.43 -31.46 -12.93
N GLU A 12 12.93 -32.11 -14.00
CA GLU A 12 13.30 -33.52 -13.94
C GLU A 12 14.75 -33.71 -13.47
N THR A 13 15.63 -32.78 -13.77
CA THR A 13 17.07 -32.91 -13.51
C THR A 13 17.59 -32.06 -12.35
N SER A 14 16.87 -30.99 -11.95
CA SER A 14 17.27 -30.17 -10.81
C SER A 14 17.07 -30.92 -9.48
N PRO A 15 18.11 -31.14 -8.66
CA PRO A 15 18.01 -31.87 -7.40
C PRO A 15 17.11 -31.19 -6.37
N PHE A 16 16.81 -29.90 -6.57
CA PHE A 16 15.98 -29.10 -5.66
C PHE A 16 14.56 -28.83 -6.19
N ALA A 17 14.27 -29.13 -7.45
CA ALA A 17 13.01 -28.78 -8.11
C ALA A 17 11.78 -29.32 -7.33
N LYS A 18 11.86 -30.54 -6.83
CA LYS A 18 10.76 -31.16 -6.05
C LYS A 18 10.48 -30.38 -4.77
N ASN A 19 11.52 -29.99 -4.04
CA ASN A 19 11.36 -29.23 -2.79
C ASN A 19 10.87 -27.81 -3.06
N GLU A 20 11.31 -27.19 -4.16
CA GLU A 20 10.87 -25.86 -4.57
C GLU A 20 9.38 -25.87 -4.97
N LEU A 21 8.93 -26.88 -5.68
CA LEU A 21 7.51 -27.05 -6.03
C LEU A 21 6.64 -27.33 -4.79
N GLU A 22 7.11 -28.15 -3.87
CA GLU A 22 6.41 -28.41 -2.61
C GLU A 22 6.34 -27.13 -1.76
N TYR A 23 7.43 -26.36 -1.68
CA TYR A 23 7.43 -25.08 -1.00
C TYR A 23 6.44 -24.09 -1.65
N LEU A 24 6.45 -23.96 -2.98
CA LEU A 24 5.51 -23.09 -3.70
C LEU A 24 4.05 -23.50 -3.42
N LYS A 25 3.76 -24.79 -3.42
CA LYS A 25 2.44 -25.31 -3.09
C LYS A 25 2.01 -24.91 -1.68
N LEU A 26 2.87 -25.17 -0.67
CA LEU A 26 2.59 -24.84 0.73
C LEU A 26 2.37 -23.35 0.95
N VAL A 27 3.20 -22.50 0.32
CA VAL A 27 3.04 -21.04 0.39
C VAL A 27 1.73 -20.58 -0.28
N SER A 28 1.37 -21.18 -1.41
CA SER A 28 0.11 -20.87 -2.10
C SER A 28 -1.12 -21.28 -1.28
N GLU A 29 -1.07 -22.48 -0.66
CA GLU A 29 -2.14 -22.95 0.24
C GLU A 29 -2.26 -22.06 1.47
N ARG A 30 -1.13 -21.64 2.05
CA ARG A 30 -1.11 -20.70 3.17
C ARG A 30 -1.69 -19.35 2.79
N MET A 31 -1.27 -18.78 1.67
CA MET A 31 -1.80 -17.51 1.16
C MET A 31 -3.31 -17.57 0.93
N LEU A 32 -3.82 -18.67 0.37
CA LEU A 32 -5.25 -18.87 0.19
C LEU A 32 -5.98 -18.88 1.55
N SER A 33 -5.46 -19.59 2.55
CA SER A 33 -6.01 -19.62 3.90
C SER A 33 -6.04 -18.25 4.55
N ASP A 34 -4.92 -17.53 4.53
CA ASP A 34 -4.81 -16.21 5.14
C ASP A 34 -5.72 -15.18 4.45
N THR A 35 -5.84 -15.25 3.12
CA THR A 35 -6.76 -14.40 2.35
C THR A 35 -8.23 -14.71 2.71
N GLN A 36 -8.57 -15.99 2.89
CA GLN A 36 -9.90 -16.40 3.30
C GLN A 36 -10.22 -15.92 4.73
N ASP A 37 -9.25 -15.95 5.63
CA ASP A 37 -9.42 -15.46 7.00
C ASP A 37 -9.58 -13.94 7.02
N LEU A 38 -8.80 -13.20 6.22
CA LEU A 38 -8.96 -11.77 6.04
C LEU A 38 -10.38 -11.43 5.53
N TYR A 39 -10.82 -12.11 4.47
CA TYR A 39 -12.16 -11.93 3.92
C TYR A 39 -13.27 -12.22 4.95
N ASN A 40 -13.14 -13.34 5.67
CA ASN A 40 -14.10 -13.74 6.71
C ASN A 40 -14.11 -12.75 7.87
N GLY A 41 -12.94 -12.25 8.29
CA GLY A 41 -12.80 -11.25 9.34
C GLY A 41 -13.58 -9.97 9.02
N TRP A 42 -13.49 -9.51 7.78
CA TRP A 42 -14.27 -8.37 7.31
C TRP A 42 -15.76 -8.66 7.24
N LEU A 43 -16.16 -9.82 6.71
CA LEU A 43 -17.55 -10.12 6.40
C LEU A 43 -18.37 -10.60 7.61
N LYS A 44 -17.82 -11.47 8.44
CA LYS A 44 -18.56 -12.15 9.52
C LYS A 44 -17.83 -12.29 10.85
N GLY A 45 -16.53 -11.99 10.88
CA GLY A 45 -15.65 -12.30 11.99
C GLY A 45 -15.10 -13.74 11.95
N LEU A 46 -14.13 -14.01 12.81
CA LEU A 46 -13.49 -15.33 12.96
C LEU A 46 -13.92 -16.03 14.26
N GLY A 47 -14.63 -15.34 15.15
CA GLY A 47 -15.01 -15.84 16.47
C GLY A 47 -13.83 -15.96 17.45
N THR A 48 -12.69 -15.34 17.13
CA THR A 48 -11.52 -15.26 18.01
C THR A 48 -11.60 -14.03 18.91
N SER A 49 -10.74 -13.94 19.93
CA SER A 49 -10.65 -12.74 20.78
C SER A 49 -10.30 -11.48 20.00
N ASP A 50 -9.47 -11.61 18.97
CA ASP A 50 -8.97 -10.49 18.18
C ASP A 50 -9.94 -10.11 17.04
N VAL A 51 -10.66 -11.08 16.49
CA VAL A 51 -11.64 -10.90 15.41
C VAL A 51 -12.98 -11.54 15.78
N PRO A 52 -13.67 -11.00 16.80
CA PRO A 52 -14.86 -11.63 17.38
C PRO A 52 -16.10 -11.56 16.46
N SER A 53 -16.19 -10.53 15.62
CA SER A 53 -17.35 -10.25 14.75
C SER A 53 -16.92 -9.59 13.44
N SER A 54 -17.88 -9.32 12.55
CA SER A 54 -17.62 -8.60 11.29
C SER A 54 -17.02 -7.22 11.54
N TYR A 55 -15.82 -6.97 11.00
CA TYR A 55 -15.20 -5.67 11.07
C TYR A 55 -15.96 -4.62 10.25
N ALA A 56 -16.46 -5.00 9.08
CA ALA A 56 -17.27 -4.11 8.24
C ALA A 56 -18.57 -3.66 8.94
N GLU A 57 -19.24 -4.57 9.64
CA GLU A 57 -20.43 -4.22 10.39
C GLU A 57 -20.13 -3.35 11.62
N ALA A 58 -19.00 -3.59 12.29
CA ALA A 58 -18.55 -2.74 13.40
C ALA A 58 -18.25 -1.31 12.92
N MET A 59 -17.59 -1.16 11.76
CA MET A 59 -17.36 0.13 11.12
C MET A 59 -18.66 0.84 10.74
N LYS A 60 -19.64 0.12 10.19
CA LYS A 60 -20.95 0.68 9.81
C LYS A 60 -21.79 1.10 11.02
N LYS A 61 -21.81 0.29 12.06
CA LYS A 61 -22.61 0.54 13.27
C LYS A 61 -21.98 1.58 14.18
N HIS A 62 -20.66 1.57 14.32
CA HIS A 62 -19.85 2.43 15.17
C HIS A 62 -20.52 2.76 16.53
N ASP A 63 -21.09 1.73 17.18
CA ASP A 63 -21.88 1.80 18.41
C ASP A 63 -21.12 1.30 19.65
N GLY A 64 -19.82 0.99 19.49
CA GLY A 64 -18.96 0.48 20.56
C GLY A 64 -19.14 -1.01 20.86
N SER A 65 -20.00 -1.71 20.13
CA SER A 65 -20.29 -3.14 20.36
C SER A 65 -19.11 -4.06 20.00
N ALA A 66 -18.21 -3.63 19.13
CA ALA A 66 -17.01 -4.37 18.74
C ALA A 66 -15.86 -3.41 18.37
N TYR A 67 -14.61 -3.87 18.57
CA TYR A 67 -13.36 -3.20 18.18
C TYR A 67 -13.19 -1.77 18.76
N SER A 68 -13.94 -1.42 19.81
CA SER A 68 -13.93 -0.07 20.43
C SER A 68 -14.27 1.08 19.45
N ILE A 69 -15.00 0.78 18.37
CA ILE A 69 -15.46 1.78 17.41
C ILE A 69 -16.81 2.30 17.90
N GLY A 70 -16.79 3.35 18.74
CA GLY A 70 -17.97 3.83 19.46
C GLY A 70 -18.69 5.01 18.83
N ASN A 71 -18.17 5.55 17.71
CA ASN A 71 -18.81 6.63 16.98
C ASN A 71 -18.23 6.77 15.57
N VAL A 72 -18.90 7.54 14.72
CA VAL A 72 -18.50 7.76 13.32
C VAL A 72 -17.12 8.40 13.20
N TYR A 73 -16.73 9.28 14.13
CA TYR A 73 -15.41 9.92 14.07
C TYR A 73 -14.27 8.93 14.30
N GLN A 74 -14.45 7.97 15.21
CA GLN A 74 -13.49 6.89 15.39
C GLN A 74 -13.39 5.97 14.18
N ALA A 75 -14.50 5.69 13.51
CA ALA A 75 -14.49 4.93 12.26
C ALA A 75 -13.71 5.67 11.16
N ILE A 76 -13.97 6.96 10.96
CA ILE A 76 -13.25 7.82 10.00
C ILE A 76 -11.76 7.93 10.40
N GLU A 77 -11.47 8.10 11.68
CA GLU A 77 -10.10 8.15 12.18
C GLU A 77 -9.30 6.89 11.85
N LEU A 78 -9.89 5.71 12.02
CA LEU A 78 -9.24 4.44 11.63
C LEU A 78 -8.91 4.38 10.14
N MET A 79 -9.78 4.90 9.29
CA MET A 79 -9.51 4.95 7.84
C MET A 79 -8.36 5.91 7.49
N LEU A 80 -8.26 7.04 8.19
CA LEU A 80 -7.35 8.15 7.86
C LEU A 80 -6.03 8.13 8.63
N ASN A 81 -5.90 7.33 9.70
CA ASN A 81 -4.78 7.45 10.63
C ASN A 81 -3.40 7.13 10.01
N GLY A 82 -2.35 7.58 10.73
CA GLY A 82 -0.97 7.46 10.29
C GLY A 82 -0.30 6.11 10.58
N ASN A 83 -0.96 5.19 11.31
CA ASN A 83 -0.36 3.89 11.64
C ASN A 83 -0.83 2.79 10.67
N ASN A 84 -2.14 2.60 10.55
CA ASN A 84 -2.73 1.50 9.81
C ASN A 84 -3.77 1.96 8.77
N GLY A 85 -4.02 3.26 8.67
CA GLY A 85 -4.94 3.85 7.72
C GLY A 85 -4.23 4.42 6.49
N MET A 86 -4.97 5.18 5.68
CA MET A 86 -4.49 5.74 4.41
C MET A 86 -3.23 6.59 4.56
N ALA A 87 -3.12 7.41 5.60
CA ALA A 87 -1.92 8.21 5.85
C ALA A 87 -0.71 7.32 6.20
N GLY A 88 -0.92 6.20 6.90
CA GLY A 88 0.12 5.22 7.18
C GLY A 88 0.65 4.56 5.91
N ILE A 89 -0.24 4.15 5.00
CA ILE A 89 0.15 3.55 3.71
C ILE A 89 0.97 4.54 2.89
N SER A 90 0.54 5.80 2.76
CA SER A 90 1.28 6.82 2.01
C SER A 90 2.66 7.08 2.61
N ASN A 91 2.74 7.19 3.94
CA ASN A 91 4.02 7.36 4.63
C ASN A 91 4.95 6.15 4.45
N GLU A 92 4.43 4.93 4.53
CA GLU A 92 5.21 3.70 4.33
C GLU A 92 5.80 3.64 2.92
N VAL A 93 5.01 3.98 1.90
CA VAL A 93 5.51 4.02 0.51
C VAL A 93 6.65 5.02 0.37
N GLY A 94 6.50 6.24 0.86
CA GLY A 94 7.53 7.27 0.75
C GLY A 94 8.79 6.97 1.58
N SER A 95 8.63 6.45 2.80
CA SER A 95 9.74 6.19 3.71
C SER A 95 10.34 4.80 3.52
N ALA A 96 9.68 3.76 4.00
CA ALA A 96 10.25 2.41 4.07
C ALA A 96 10.44 1.77 2.69
N LYS A 97 9.51 2.02 1.75
CA LYS A 97 9.56 1.34 0.44
C LYS A 97 10.43 2.06 -0.59
N ILE A 98 10.51 3.39 -0.53
CA ILE A 98 11.32 4.19 -1.47
C ILE A 98 12.59 4.72 -0.79
N THR A 99 12.48 5.45 0.32
CA THR A 99 13.63 6.15 0.93
C THR A 99 14.64 5.20 1.55
N ASP A 100 14.22 4.13 2.24
CA ASP A 100 15.15 3.22 2.92
C ASP A 100 16.07 2.48 1.93
N PRO A 101 15.58 1.86 0.81
CA PRO A 101 16.43 1.30 -0.22
C PRO A 101 17.41 2.31 -0.83
N VAL A 102 16.95 3.54 -1.08
CA VAL A 102 17.81 4.61 -1.63
C VAL A 102 18.88 5.04 -0.64
N THR A 103 18.55 5.12 0.65
CA THR A 103 19.51 5.43 1.70
C THR A 103 20.59 4.34 1.79
N ALA A 104 20.21 3.07 1.77
CA ALA A 104 21.14 1.94 1.74
C ALA A 104 21.99 1.94 0.46
N TRP A 105 21.41 2.25 -0.70
CA TRP A 105 22.11 2.44 -1.96
C TRP A 105 23.17 3.53 -1.88
N ASN A 106 22.82 4.69 -1.33
CA ASN A 106 23.73 5.81 -1.21
C ASN A 106 24.95 5.52 -0.30
N GLY A 107 24.80 4.61 0.65
CA GLY A 107 25.86 4.11 1.52
C GLY A 107 26.68 2.95 0.93
N SER A 108 26.37 2.50 -0.30
CA SER A 108 26.98 1.33 -0.94
C SER A 108 27.95 1.70 -2.08
N ASN A 109 28.43 0.66 -2.78
CA ASN A 109 29.25 0.80 -4.01
C ASN A 109 28.46 1.31 -5.23
N LYS A 110 27.13 1.48 -5.09
CA LYS A 110 26.20 1.92 -6.14
C LYS A 110 26.24 1.05 -7.41
N ASP A 111 26.47 -0.24 -7.25
CA ASP A 111 26.46 -1.22 -8.33
C ASP A 111 25.19 -2.09 -8.23
N ALA A 112 24.24 -1.85 -9.12
CA ALA A 112 22.98 -2.61 -9.19
C ALA A 112 23.19 -4.06 -9.66
N THR A 113 24.36 -4.40 -10.20
CA THR A 113 24.71 -5.76 -10.62
C THR A 113 25.33 -6.59 -9.49
N ASP A 114 25.78 -5.93 -8.42
CA ASP A 114 26.28 -6.60 -7.22
C ASP A 114 25.11 -7.32 -6.50
N PRO A 115 25.12 -8.65 -6.41
CA PRO A 115 24.05 -9.40 -5.77
C PRO A 115 23.94 -9.15 -4.26
N ASN A 116 24.96 -8.52 -3.66
CA ASN A 116 25.03 -8.21 -2.23
C ASN A 116 24.81 -6.71 -1.95
N ASN A 117 24.45 -5.92 -2.97
CA ASN A 117 24.23 -4.49 -2.76
C ASN A 117 23.06 -4.28 -1.78
N PRO A 118 23.28 -3.61 -0.63
CA PRO A 118 22.25 -3.47 0.40
C PRO A 118 21.04 -2.67 -0.06
N GLY A 119 21.22 -1.68 -0.95
CA GLY A 119 20.11 -0.92 -1.53
C GLY A 119 19.22 -1.80 -2.39
N VAL A 120 19.82 -2.63 -3.25
CA VAL A 120 19.08 -3.56 -4.11
C VAL A 120 18.33 -4.60 -3.29
N LEU A 121 18.96 -5.14 -2.25
CA LEU A 121 18.35 -6.17 -1.38
C LEU A 121 17.24 -5.61 -0.48
N ALA A 122 17.25 -4.30 -0.21
CA ALA A 122 16.20 -3.63 0.56
C ALA A 122 14.94 -3.33 -0.26
N VAL A 123 15.00 -3.41 -1.60
CA VAL A 123 13.84 -3.16 -2.46
C VAL A 123 12.80 -4.28 -2.32
N GLU A 124 11.58 -3.93 -1.97
CA GLU A 124 10.45 -4.88 -2.00
C GLU A 124 10.21 -5.40 -3.41
N SER A 125 9.83 -6.68 -3.54
CA SER A 125 9.54 -7.32 -4.84
C SER A 125 10.70 -7.26 -5.86
N TRP A 126 11.94 -7.16 -5.40
CA TRP A 126 13.11 -6.99 -6.29
C TRP A 126 13.36 -8.18 -7.22
N TYR A 127 12.87 -9.37 -6.87
CA TYR A 127 12.97 -10.58 -7.72
C TYR A 127 12.07 -10.52 -8.95
N SER A 128 10.85 -10.02 -8.78
CA SER A 128 9.84 -9.92 -9.85
C SER A 128 9.91 -8.61 -10.62
N TRP A 129 10.70 -7.64 -10.13
CA TRP A 129 10.78 -6.25 -10.63
C TRP A 129 9.47 -5.46 -10.50
N ASN A 130 8.57 -5.91 -9.65
CA ASN A 130 7.21 -5.38 -9.54
C ASN A 130 7.08 -4.21 -8.55
N SER A 131 8.19 -3.76 -7.96
CA SER A 131 8.18 -2.78 -6.84
C SER A 131 7.36 -1.53 -7.15
N LEU A 132 7.54 -0.90 -8.32
CA LEU A 132 6.81 0.32 -8.66
C LEU A 132 5.32 0.09 -8.84
N ASP A 133 4.91 -1.06 -9.39
CA ASP A 133 3.50 -1.43 -9.47
C ASP A 133 2.91 -1.68 -8.07
N ASP A 134 3.66 -2.32 -7.18
CA ASP A 134 3.24 -2.55 -5.80
C ASP A 134 3.07 -1.20 -5.06
N TYR A 135 4.02 -0.28 -5.20
CA TYR A 135 3.97 1.05 -4.56
C TYR A 135 2.81 1.90 -5.13
N LYS A 136 2.65 1.92 -6.44
CA LYS A 136 1.52 2.55 -7.11
C LYS A 136 0.19 2.00 -6.59
N ASN A 137 0.07 0.66 -6.51
CA ASN A 137 -1.16 0.00 -6.06
C ASN A 137 -1.48 0.30 -4.59
N ASN A 138 -0.48 0.55 -3.75
CA ASN A 138 -0.70 1.06 -2.40
C ASN A 138 -1.41 2.43 -2.43
N ILE A 139 -0.99 3.35 -3.31
CA ILE A 139 -1.66 4.66 -3.46
C ILE A 139 -3.04 4.52 -4.14
N VAL A 140 -3.19 3.60 -5.11
CA VAL A 140 -4.50 3.28 -5.70
C VAL A 140 -5.46 2.74 -4.63
N SER A 141 -4.98 1.99 -3.63
CA SER A 141 -5.82 1.57 -2.50
C SER A 141 -6.35 2.77 -1.68
N ILE A 142 -5.53 3.82 -1.51
CA ILE A 142 -5.96 5.08 -0.90
C ILE A 142 -7.03 5.75 -1.78
N LYS A 143 -6.82 5.82 -3.09
CA LYS A 143 -7.80 6.34 -4.06
C LYS A 143 -9.14 5.63 -3.93
N ASN A 144 -9.13 4.31 -3.95
CA ASN A 144 -10.32 3.48 -3.82
C ASN A 144 -11.06 3.71 -2.49
N ALA A 145 -10.34 3.83 -1.38
CA ALA A 145 -10.92 4.11 -0.08
C ALA A 145 -11.49 5.55 -0.01
N TYR A 146 -10.82 6.53 -0.63
CA TYR A 146 -11.26 7.92 -0.65
C TYR A 146 -12.54 8.11 -1.45
N PHE A 147 -12.65 7.48 -2.63
CA PHE A 147 -13.84 7.54 -3.49
C PHE A 147 -14.94 6.53 -3.11
N GLY A 148 -14.66 5.64 -2.17
CA GLY A 148 -15.65 4.69 -1.62
C GLY A 148 -15.93 3.49 -2.51
N GLY A 149 -14.99 3.12 -3.39
CA GLY A 149 -15.10 1.95 -4.24
C GLY A 149 -13.91 1.75 -5.16
N ARG A 150 -13.81 0.55 -5.72
CA ARG A 150 -12.73 0.18 -6.60
C ARG A 150 -12.91 0.82 -7.98
N ASP A 151 -11.80 1.31 -8.54
CA ASP A 151 -11.72 1.89 -9.87
C ASP A 151 -12.67 3.10 -10.10
N LEU A 152 -13.01 3.82 -9.00
CA LEU A 152 -13.81 5.03 -9.06
C LEU A 152 -12.91 6.27 -9.22
N ASP A 153 -13.51 7.33 -9.73
CA ASP A 153 -12.95 8.68 -9.87
C ASP A 153 -13.88 9.72 -9.23
N GLU A 154 -13.59 11.01 -9.41
CA GLU A 154 -14.39 12.09 -8.85
C GLU A 154 -15.85 12.08 -9.35
N GLU A 155 -16.09 11.69 -10.60
CA GLU A 155 -17.44 11.71 -11.22
C GLU A 155 -18.27 10.50 -10.81
N SER A 156 -17.61 9.36 -10.57
CA SER A 156 -18.22 8.07 -10.22
C SER A 156 -18.18 7.73 -8.73
N ALA A 157 -17.60 8.62 -7.90
CA ALA A 157 -17.44 8.42 -6.47
C ALA A 157 -18.76 8.10 -5.74
N SER A 158 -18.69 7.24 -4.74
CA SER A 158 -19.83 6.92 -3.90
C SER A 158 -20.32 8.16 -3.14
N GLU A 159 -21.65 8.37 -3.08
CA GLU A 159 -22.26 9.44 -2.27
C GLU A 159 -21.95 9.30 -0.75
N SER A 160 -21.56 8.10 -0.31
CA SER A 160 -21.16 7.80 1.08
C SER A 160 -19.63 7.71 1.23
N SER A 161 -18.86 8.30 0.33
CA SER A 161 -17.39 8.28 0.36
C SER A 161 -16.81 9.37 1.25
N LEU A 162 -15.51 9.22 1.57
CA LEU A 162 -14.73 10.31 2.19
C LEU A 162 -14.63 11.53 1.26
N HIS A 163 -14.56 11.32 -0.05
CA HIS A 163 -14.65 12.37 -1.06
C HIS A 163 -15.92 13.20 -0.89
N ALA A 164 -17.10 12.57 -0.93
CA ALA A 164 -18.37 13.26 -0.81
C ALA A 164 -18.47 14.03 0.53
N LEU A 165 -18.04 13.42 1.60
CA LEU A 165 -18.04 14.01 2.94
C LEU A 165 -17.06 15.18 3.05
N THR A 166 -15.83 15.05 2.52
CA THR A 166 -14.82 16.12 2.53
C THR A 166 -15.29 17.29 1.66
N LYS A 167 -15.84 17.01 0.48
CA LYS A 167 -16.38 18.01 -0.46
C LYS A 167 -17.52 18.81 0.17
N MET A 168 -18.38 18.17 0.94
CA MET A 168 -19.47 18.83 1.65
C MET A 168 -18.96 19.81 2.72
N ILE A 169 -17.88 19.44 3.46
CA ILE A 169 -17.33 20.25 4.55
C ILE A 169 -16.36 21.32 4.04
N ASN A 170 -15.50 20.95 3.10
CA ASN A 170 -14.48 21.83 2.53
C ASN A 170 -14.15 21.43 1.07
N PRO A 171 -14.87 21.97 0.08
CA PRO A 171 -14.68 21.67 -1.33
C PRO A 171 -13.25 21.90 -1.83
N THR A 172 -12.59 22.95 -1.33
CA THR A 172 -11.20 23.25 -1.72
C THR A 172 -10.24 22.17 -1.21
N LEU A 173 -10.39 21.70 0.01
CA LEU A 173 -9.58 20.61 0.55
C LEU A 173 -9.81 19.32 -0.24
N ASP A 174 -11.05 19.02 -0.57
CA ASP A 174 -11.39 17.85 -1.38
C ASP A 174 -10.70 17.89 -2.75
N SER A 175 -10.82 19.02 -3.48
CA SER A 175 -10.15 19.17 -4.78
C SER A 175 -8.62 19.02 -4.68
N LEU A 176 -8.01 19.54 -3.60
CA LEU A 176 -6.58 19.34 -3.35
C LEU A 176 -6.24 17.87 -3.11
N MET A 177 -7.08 17.12 -2.39
CA MET A 177 -6.86 15.70 -2.14
C MET A 177 -6.95 14.86 -3.42
N VAL A 178 -7.96 15.13 -4.27
CA VAL A 178 -8.12 14.45 -5.56
C VAL A 178 -6.84 14.61 -6.41
N VAL A 179 -6.38 15.87 -6.57
CA VAL A 179 -5.16 16.18 -7.31
C VAL A 179 -3.92 15.54 -6.68
N GLN A 180 -3.83 15.55 -5.35
CA GLN A 180 -2.64 15.02 -4.67
C GLN A 180 -2.54 13.49 -4.77
N ILE A 181 -3.67 12.77 -4.74
CA ILE A 181 -3.69 11.31 -4.93
C ILE A 181 -3.14 10.97 -6.33
N ASP A 182 -3.66 11.60 -7.38
CA ASP A 182 -3.22 11.35 -8.75
C ASP A 182 -1.77 11.77 -8.96
N LYS A 183 -1.36 12.95 -8.46
CA LYS A 183 0.04 13.41 -8.48
C LYS A 183 0.99 12.39 -7.85
N THR A 184 0.59 11.74 -6.75
CA THR A 184 1.43 10.74 -6.08
C THR A 184 1.57 9.48 -6.92
N ILE A 185 0.49 9.02 -7.55
CA ILE A 185 0.52 7.89 -8.49
C ILE A 185 1.46 8.18 -9.67
N ASP A 186 1.32 9.37 -10.27
CA ASP A 186 2.12 9.79 -11.42
C ASP A 186 3.61 9.92 -11.06
N ALA A 187 3.92 10.47 -9.88
CA ALA A 187 5.29 10.62 -9.41
C ALA A 187 5.98 9.25 -9.19
N ILE A 188 5.28 8.27 -8.66
CA ILE A 188 5.81 6.90 -8.53
C ILE A 188 6.03 6.26 -9.90
N ASN A 189 5.10 6.44 -10.84
CA ASN A 189 5.22 5.93 -12.20
C ASN A 189 6.37 6.57 -13.00
N ALA A 190 6.80 7.76 -12.62
CA ALA A 190 7.92 8.46 -13.28
C ALA A 190 9.30 7.91 -12.89
N ILE A 191 9.42 7.17 -11.79
CA ILE A 191 10.68 6.54 -11.38
C ILE A 191 11.11 5.52 -12.43
N GLY A 192 12.41 5.47 -12.75
CA GLY A 192 12.98 4.55 -13.72
C GLY A 192 12.69 3.08 -13.38
N TYR A 193 12.26 2.31 -14.39
CA TYR A 193 11.95 0.89 -14.26
C TYR A 193 13.13 0.01 -14.70
N PRO A 194 13.42 -1.10 -14.01
CA PRO A 194 12.90 -1.51 -12.70
C PRO A 194 13.54 -0.70 -11.57
N PHE A 195 12.81 -0.44 -10.49
CA PHE A 195 13.26 0.40 -9.38
C PHE A 195 14.63 0.01 -8.82
N ARG A 196 14.86 -1.31 -8.62
CA ARG A 196 16.14 -1.83 -8.13
C ARG A 196 17.37 -1.41 -8.94
N ASN A 197 17.20 -1.12 -10.24
CA ASN A 197 18.27 -0.69 -11.12
C ASN A 197 18.34 0.84 -11.23
N ASN A 198 17.37 1.55 -10.69
CA ASN A 198 17.21 3.00 -10.78
C ASN A 198 17.22 3.70 -9.41
N LEU A 199 17.87 3.09 -8.40
CA LEU A 199 18.02 3.68 -7.06
C LEU A 199 18.83 5.00 -7.05
N GLY A 200 19.51 5.32 -8.15
CA GLY A 200 20.20 6.58 -8.38
C GLY A 200 19.36 7.65 -9.12
N ASP A 201 18.11 7.38 -9.46
CA ASP A 201 17.19 8.33 -10.11
C ASP A 201 16.69 9.39 -9.11
N THR A 202 17.60 10.25 -8.68
CA THR A 202 17.38 11.16 -7.55
C THR A 202 16.22 12.13 -7.81
N GLU A 203 16.04 12.59 -9.04
CA GLU A 203 15.00 13.56 -9.39
C GLU A 203 13.59 12.97 -9.20
N HIS A 204 13.30 11.84 -9.85
CA HIS A 204 11.98 11.22 -9.77
C HIS A 204 11.72 10.60 -8.38
N ILE A 205 12.75 10.04 -7.73
CA ILE A 205 12.67 9.53 -6.37
C ILE A 205 12.29 10.64 -5.38
N ASN A 206 12.95 11.79 -5.43
CA ASN A 206 12.62 12.92 -4.55
C ASN A 206 11.18 13.41 -4.82
N THR A 207 10.79 13.54 -6.08
CA THR A 207 9.42 13.94 -6.46
C THR A 207 8.39 12.96 -5.90
N ALA A 208 8.63 11.66 -5.98
CA ALA A 208 7.72 10.63 -5.47
C ALA A 208 7.64 10.63 -3.93
N THR A 209 8.77 10.76 -3.25
CA THR A 209 8.81 10.82 -1.78
C THR A 209 8.14 12.08 -1.23
N GLU A 210 8.36 13.24 -1.87
CA GLU A 210 7.66 14.50 -1.54
C GLU A 210 6.16 14.37 -1.77
N ALA A 211 5.73 13.79 -2.90
CA ALA A 211 4.32 13.58 -3.18
C ALA A 211 3.64 12.66 -2.14
N CYS A 212 4.32 11.59 -1.69
CA CYS A 212 3.83 10.74 -0.60
C CYS A 212 3.72 11.51 0.74
N ALA A 213 4.69 12.36 1.05
CA ALA A 213 4.67 13.17 2.27
C ALA A 213 3.53 14.21 2.22
N ASP A 214 3.32 14.86 1.08
CA ASP A 214 2.22 15.79 0.85
C ASP A 214 0.86 15.09 0.99
N LEU A 215 0.71 13.89 0.42
CA LEU A 215 -0.51 13.09 0.54
C LEU A 215 -0.76 12.70 2.00
N THR A 216 0.27 12.24 2.72
CA THR A 216 0.18 11.94 4.16
C THR A 216 -0.30 13.15 4.96
N THR A 217 0.27 14.32 4.69
CA THR A 217 -0.11 15.58 5.33
C THR A 217 -1.55 15.98 5.00
N GLY A 218 -1.94 15.88 3.73
CA GLY A 218 -3.30 16.16 3.26
C GLY A 218 -4.35 15.28 3.95
N LEU A 219 -4.10 13.98 4.05
CA LEU A 219 -4.95 13.04 4.79
C LEU A 219 -5.07 13.40 6.28
N GLY A 220 -3.98 13.86 6.89
CA GLY A 220 -3.97 14.40 8.25
C GLY A 220 -4.85 15.64 8.39
N VAL A 221 -4.84 16.54 7.40
CA VAL A 221 -5.72 17.73 7.38
C VAL A 221 -7.18 17.31 7.21
N VAL A 222 -7.49 16.36 6.33
CA VAL A 222 -8.85 15.81 6.20
C VAL A 222 -9.31 15.23 7.53
N LYS A 223 -8.48 14.38 8.18
CA LYS A 223 -8.78 13.82 9.52
C LYS A 223 -9.15 14.90 10.51
N SER A 224 -8.39 16.01 10.57
CA SER A 224 -8.63 17.09 11.53
C SER A 224 -9.99 17.78 11.37
N LYS A 225 -10.64 17.67 10.21
CA LYS A 225 -11.99 18.23 9.98
C LYS A 225 -13.11 17.38 10.58
N PHE A 226 -12.80 16.13 10.91
CA PHE A 226 -13.78 15.19 11.49
C PHE A 226 -13.56 14.93 12.99
N THR A 227 -12.41 15.27 13.53
CA THR A 227 -12.05 14.95 14.92
C THR A 227 -12.10 16.15 15.88
N ASN A 228 -12.52 17.31 15.41
CA ASN A 228 -12.68 18.56 16.23
C ASN A 228 -14.14 18.94 16.43
#